data_6414feb9ddac4d3175f27cc68734e4d1
#
_entry.id   6414feb9ddac4d3175f27cc68734e4d1
#
_cell.length_a   1.000
_cell.length_b   1.000
_cell.length_c   1.000
_cell.angle_alpha   90.00
_cell.angle_beta   90.00
_cell.angle_gamma   90.00
#
_symmetry.space_group_name_H-M   'P 1'
#
loop_
_entity.id
_entity.type
_entity.pdbx_description
1 polymer ?
#
loop_
_entity_poly.entity_id
_entity_poly.type
_entity_poly.pdbx_seq_one_letter_code
_entity_poly.pdbx_strand_id
1 'polypeptide(L)'
;MEVRIFAGAVLAAAVLAGCSSKTAESGAAQDAGQNTAQGNSDSQEVRKVYVAVGATFEPYTYIDENNQPAGYDVAVLQEIDNRLPQYEFQIENMELANISVALDAKKVSIGSQQFEKNPEREKKYLFTNEGFAAYNKRLVYKKGRDDIHSIDDLVGKKVSAGQGSNTAAILETYNAEHDNKIDIVYSNGATNESIYDDVMNGRLDAIVATKKTFKKYNEAFGGGYDINEDSYFSESQAYFMLAQGEEQLRDDMDTALKSMKEDGTLTKLSIEYTGSDYNSEE
;
A
#
# COMPACT_ATOMS: atom_id res chain seq x y z
N MET A 1 46.75 17.02 -18.95
CA MET A 1 46.50 17.58 -20.28
C MET A 1 45.01 17.63 -20.51
N GLU A 2 44.25 18.66 -20.53
CA GLU A 2 44.40 20.11 -20.31
C GLU A 2 43.07 20.63 -19.72
N VAL A 3 43.20 21.48 -18.75
CA VAL A 3 42.10 22.26 -18.16
C VAL A 3 41.77 23.39 -19.12
N ARG A 4 40.49 23.63 -19.40
CA ARG A 4 40.03 24.91 -19.92
C ARG A 4 38.89 25.47 -19.09
N ILE A 5 39.27 26.43 -18.30
CA ILE A 5 38.44 27.40 -17.60
C ILE A 5 38.00 28.46 -18.62
N PHE A 6 36.73 28.83 -18.65
CA PHE A 6 36.30 30.12 -19.18
C PHE A 6 35.46 30.86 -18.14
N ALA A 7 36.00 31.94 -17.71
CA ALA A 7 35.36 32.97 -16.91
C ALA A 7 34.95 34.14 -17.84
N GLY A 8 33.94 34.86 -17.46
CA GLY A 8 33.56 36.16 -18.04
C GLY A 8 32.03 36.33 -17.97
N ALA A 9 31.46 37.36 -17.54
CA ALA A 9 31.72 38.60 -16.87
C ALA A 9 30.35 39.27 -16.66
N VAL A 10 30.25 39.97 -15.56
CA VAL A 10 29.15 40.81 -15.04
C VAL A 10 28.82 41.95 -16.00
N LEU A 11 27.53 42.28 -16.15
CA LEU A 11 27.14 43.70 -16.40
C LEU A 11 25.82 44.01 -15.69
N ALA A 12 25.90 44.88 -14.71
CA ALA A 12 24.79 45.54 -14.04
C ALA A 12 24.43 46.83 -14.81
N ALA A 13 23.15 47.13 -14.90
CA ALA A 13 22.68 48.48 -15.19
C ALA A 13 21.41 48.77 -14.38
N ALA A 14 21.56 49.62 -13.40
CA ALA A 14 20.48 50.27 -12.68
C ALA A 14 20.14 51.59 -13.42
N VAL A 15 18.86 51.93 -13.53
CA VAL A 15 18.40 53.30 -13.78
C VAL A 15 17.24 53.61 -12.86
N LEU A 16 17.41 54.69 -12.12
CA LEU A 16 16.53 55.29 -11.13
C LEU A 16 15.55 56.29 -11.73
N ALA A 17 14.45 56.45 -11.02
CA ALA A 17 13.76 57.71 -10.70
C ALA A 17 12.74 58.35 -11.65
N GLY A 18 11.60 58.68 -11.03
CA GLY A 18 10.66 59.70 -11.50
C GLY A 18 9.39 59.80 -10.69
N CYS A 19 9.44 60.39 -9.48
CA CYS A 19 8.25 60.92 -8.78
C CYS A 19 7.74 62.20 -9.51
N SER A 20 6.41 62.35 -9.67
CA SER A 20 5.80 63.66 -9.49
C SER A 20 4.29 63.57 -9.22
N SER A 21 3.91 64.23 -8.15
CA SER A 21 2.57 64.51 -7.63
C SER A 21 1.92 65.67 -8.38
N LYS A 22 0.57 65.70 -8.53
CA LYS A 22 -0.34 66.79 -8.07
C LYS A 22 -1.79 66.58 -8.53
N THR A 23 -2.66 66.42 -7.60
CA THR A 23 -3.87 67.19 -7.18
C THR A 23 -4.92 67.62 -8.17
N ALA A 24 -6.17 67.17 -7.82
CA ALA A 24 -7.51 67.88 -7.74
C ALA A 24 -8.18 68.22 -9.05
N GLU A 25 -9.44 67.93 -9.32
CA GLU A 25 -10.68 68.26 -8.68
C GLU A 25 -11.89 67.75 -9.54
N SER A 26 -12.93 67.28 -8.86
CA SER A 26 -14.36 67.50 -9.14
C SER A 26 -14.95 67.22 -10.52
N GLY A 27 -15.93 66.31 -10.52
CA GLY A 27 -16.95 66.20 -11.56
C GLY A 27 -17.80 64.97 -11.50
N ALA A 28 -18.98 65.05 -10.89
CA ALA A 28 -19.99 63.98 -10.82
C ALA A 28 -20.63 63.73 -12.17
N ALA A 29 -20.80 62.45 -12.56
CA ALA A 29 -21.95 61.99 -13.33
C ALA A 29 -22.10 60.45 -13.20
N GLN A 30 -23.30 60.07 -12.87
CA GLN A 30 -23.80 58.68 -12.87
C GLN A 30 -23.70 58.07 -14.26
N ASP A 31 -23.36 56.78 -14.39
CA ASP A 31 -24.30 55.82 -14.99
C ASP A 31 -23.77 54.38 -14.98
N ALA A 32 -24.73 53.51 -14.80
CA ALA A 32 -24.86 52.11 -15.26
C ALA A 32 -23.78 51.09 -14.96
N GLY A 33 -24.24 50.16 -14.15
CA GLY A 33 -23.62 48.90 -13.79
C GLY A 33 -23.13 48.02 -14.94
N GLN A 34 -21.94 47.53 -14.78
CA GLN A 34 -21.53 46.22 -15.29
C GLN A 34 -20.95 45.41 -14.14
N ASN A 35 -21.81 44.53 -13.63
CA ASN A 35 -21.46 43.50 -12.68
C ASN A 35 -20.66 42.46 -13.46
N THR A 36 -19.34 42.66 -13.58
CA THR A 36 -18.44 41.58 -13.95
C THR A 36 -18.31 40.66 -12.73
N ALA A 37 -19.09 39.60 -12.77
CA ALA A 37 -18.88 38.46 -11.92
C ALA A 37 -17.43 37.98 -12.16
N GLN A 38 -16.54 38.38 -11.29
CA GLN A 38 -15.21 37.84 -11.16
C GLN A 38 -15.40 36.40 -10.66
N GLY A 39 -15.43 35.47 -11.62
CA GLY A 39 -15.35 34.04 -11.29
C GLY A 39 -14.02 33.81 -10.60
N ASN A 40 -14.08 33.67 -9.28
CA ASN A 40 -13.01 33.15 -8.50
C ASN A 40 -12.87 31.68 -8.89
N SER A 41 -12.10 31.38 -9.93
CA SER A 41 -11.58 30.05 -10.13
C SER A 41 -10.54 29.82 -9.03
N ASP A 42 -11.03 29.33 -7.88
CA ASP A 42 -10.18 28.71 -6.88
C ASP A 42 -9.54 27.50 -7.59
N SER A 43 -8.40 27.69 -8.20
CA SER A 43 -7.53 26.58 -8.59
C SER A 43 -7.03 25.98 -7.29
N GLN A 44 -7.76 25.00 -6.76
CA GLN A 44 -7.34 24.23 -5.62
C GLN A 44 -5.98 23.63 -5.99
N GLU A 45 -4.95 24.01 -5.23
CA GLU A 45 -3.58 23.54 -5.45
C GLU A 45 -3.60 22.00 -5.25
N VAL A 46 -3.14 21.25 -6.27
CA VAL A 46 -3.09 19.79 -6.22
C VAL A 46 -2.10 19.38 -5.13
N ARG A 47 -2.58 18.62 -4.15
CA ARG A 47 -1.77 18.14 -3.03
C ARG A 47 -0.97 16.92 -3.43
N LYS A 48 0.37 16.97 -3.29
CA LYS A 48 1.23 15.78 -3.42
C LYS A 48 1.07 14.86 -2.22
N VAL A 49 0.82 13.58 -2.50
CA VAL A 49 0.66 12.51 -1.52
C VAL A 49 1.75 11.48 -1.73
N TYR A 50 2.65 11.33 -0.76
CA TYR A 50 3.72 10.33 -0.83
C TYR A 50 3.20 8.98 -0.35
N VAL A 51 3.48 7.94 -1.15
CA VAL A 51 2.94 6.59 -0.97
C VAL A 51 4.09 5.58 -0.96
N ALA A 52 4.21 4.78 0.09
CA ALA A 52 5.15 3.67 0.15
C ALA A 52 4.44 2.34 -0.14
N VAL A 53 4.97 1.57 -1.08
CA VAL A 53 4.49 0.23 -1.41
C VAL A 53 5.60 -0.80 -1.23
N GLY A 54 5.26 -2.04 -0.93
CA GLY A 54 6.24 -3.12 -0.80
C GLY A 54 7.05 -3.35 -2.07
N ALA A 55 8.26 -3.93 -1.92
CA ALA A 55 9.20 -4.12 -3.02
C ALA A 55 9.25 -5.57 -3.55
N THR A 56 8.75 -6.56 -2.79
CA THR A 56 9.03 -7.98 -3.05
C THR A 56 7.81 -8.91 -2.88
N PHE A 57 6.60 -8.39 -3.03
CA PHE A 57 5.36 -9.15 -2.80
C PHE A 57 4.51 -9.25 -4.07
N GLU A 58 5.04 -9.89 -5.11
CA GLU A 58 4.33 -10.17 -6.36
C GLU A 58 3.15 -11.16 -6.14
N PRO A 59 1.97 -10.91 -6.73
CA PRO A 59 1.63 -9.92 -7.75
C PRO A 59 1.05 -8.60 -7.17
N TYR A 60 1.16 -8.36 -5.88
CA TYR A 60 0.50 -7.24 -5.20
C TYR A 60 1.32 -5.96 -5.23
N THR A 61 2.58 -6.03 -4.74
CA THR A 61 3.54 -4.92 -4.73
C THR A 61 4.93 -5.45 -5.04
N TYR A 62 5.54 -4.96 -6.08
CA TYR A 62 6.90 -5.36 -6.49
C TYR A 62 7.55 -4.27 -7.34
N ILE A 63 8.84 -4.46 -7.64
CA ILE A 63 9.58 -3.62 -8.58
C ILE A 63 9.60 -4.33 -9.92
N ASP A 64 9.12 -3.66 -10.98
CA ASP A 64 9.11 -4.21 -12.33
C ASP A 64 10.50 -4.18 -13.01
N GLU A 65 10.58 -4.70 -14.23
CA GLU A 65 11.80 -4.72 -15.02
C GLU A 65 12.35 -3.33 -15.40
N ASN A 66 11.52 -2.29 -15.33
CA ASN A 66 11.87 -0.89 -15.54
C ASN A 66 12.22 -0.16 -14.25
N ASN A 67 12.34 -0.90 -13.15
CA ASN A 67 12.60 -0.37 -11.81
C ASN A 67 11.51 0.59 -11.31
N GLN A 68 10.25 0.29 -11.65
CA GLN A 68 9.09 1.06 -11.23
C GLN A 68 8.20 0.26 -10.27
N PRO A 69 7.47 0.92 -9.36
CA PRO A 69 6.43 0.27 -8.55
C PRO A 69 5.37 -0.35 -9.45
N ALA A 70 5.05 -1.62 -9.18
CA ALA A 70 4.08 -2.39 -9.94
C ALA A 70 3.28 -3.35 -9.05
N GLY A 71 2.19 -3.90 -9.59
CA GLY A 71 1.32 -4.87 -8.95
C GLY A 71 -0.08 -4.36 -8.68
N TYR A 72 -0.91 -5.25 -8.11
CA TYR A 72 -2.33 -4.98 -7.89
C TYR A 72 -2.58 -3.76 -6.99
N ASP A 73 -1.89 -3.66 -5.85
CA ASP A 73 -2.05 -2.54 -4.93
C ASP A 73 -1.68 -1.21 -5.60
N VAL A 74 -0.61 -1.23 -6.43
CA VAL A 74 -0.16 -0.05 -7.18
C VAL A 74 -1.20 0.37 -8.21
N ALA A 75 -1.77 -0.58 -8.95
CA ALA A 75 -2.82 -0.30 -9.93
C ALA A 75 -4.09 0.29 -9.28
N VAL A 76 -4.48 -0.22 -8.10
CA VAL A 76 -5.59 0.35 -7.32
C VAL A 76 -5.27 1.76 -6.86
N LEU A 77 -4.05 2.03 -6.36
CA LEU A 77 -3.61 3.37 -5.96
C LEU A 77 -3.61 4.36 -7.13
N GLN A 78 -3.13 3.95 -8.30
CA GLN A 78 -3.14 4.77 -9.51
C GLN A 78 -4.56 5.11 -9.96
N GLU A 79 -5.49 4.16 -9.87
CA GLU A 79 -6.89 4.40 -10.20
C GLU A 79 -7.57 5.32 -9.17
N ILE A 80 -7.23 5.22 -7.89
CA ILE A 80 -7.68 6.17 -6.86
C ILE A 80 -7.18 7.57 -7.19
N ASP A 81 -5.90 7.73 -7.54
CA ASP A 81 -5.28 9.01 -7.94
C ASP A 81 -6.02 9.62 -9.15
N ASN A 82 -6.32 8.81 -10.17
CA ASN A 82 -7.09 9.24 -11.34
C ASN A 82 -8.50 9.76 -10.99
N ARG A 83 -9.14 9.23 -9.95
CA ARG A 83 -10.48 9.63 -9.49
C ARG A 83 -10.47 10.82 -8.55
N LEU A 84 -9.31 11.20 -8.01
CA LEU A 84 -9.15 12.24 -7.01
C LEU A 84 -8.26 13.39 -7.53
N PRO A 85 -8.75 14.23 -8.45
CA PRO A 85 -7.93 15.24 -9.13
C PRO A 85 -7.34 16.31 -8.21
N GLN A 86 -7.76 16.40 -6.96
CA GLN A 86 -7.20 17.26 -5.93
C GLN A 86 -5.87 16.70 -5.34
N TYR A 87 -5.49 15.46 -5.67
CA TYR A 87 -4.26 14.80 -5.23
C TYR A 87 -3.36 14.43 -6.41
N GLU A 88 -2.09 14.20 -6.13
CA GLU A 88 -1.06 13.65 -7.03
C GLU A 88 -0.25 12.63 -6.22
N PHE A 89 -0.44 11.33 -6.46
CA PHE A 89 0.22 10.28 -5.72
C PHE A 89 1.64 10.04 -6.24
N GLN A 90 2.62 10.16 -5.34
CA GLN A 90 4.04 9.85 -5.59
C GLN A 90 4.34 8.47 -4.98
N ILE A 91 4.28 7.43 -5.80
CA ILE A 91 4.40 6.03 -5.34
C ILE A 91 5.85 5.57 -5.45
N GLU A 92 6.40 5.04 -4.35
CA GLU A 92 7.76 4.48 -4.30
C GLU A 92 7.80 3.14 -3.56
N ASN A 93 8.74 2.25 -3.94
CA ASN A 93 8.92 0.97 -3.28
C ASN A 93 9.76 1.10 -2.00
N MET A 94 9.37 0.36 -0.97
CA MET A 94 10.11 0.21 0.29
C MET A 94 10.08 -1.25 0.76
N GLU A 95 11.06 -1.62 1.57
CA GLU A 95 10.98 -2.85 2.36
C GLU A 95 9.81 -2.76 3.36
N LEU A 96 9.09 -3.87 3.57
CA LEU A 96 7.90 -3.93 4.44
C LEU A 96 8.13 -3.28 5.81
N ALA A 97 9.25 -3.59 6.46
CA ALA A 97 9.58 -3.08 7.79
C ALA A 97 9.74 -1.55 7.82
N ASN A 98 10.11 -0.94 6.70
CA ASN A 98 10.35 0.49 6.60
C ASN A 98 9.08 1.30 6.33
N ILE A 99 8.02 0.70 5.81
CA ILE A 99 6.75 1.39 5.52
C ILE A 99 6.15 1.97 6.80
N SER A 100 6.06 1.17 7.86
CA SER A 100 5.56 1.64 9.17
C SER A 100 6.42 2.77 9.75
N VAL A 101 7.73 2.67 9.63
CA VAL A 101 8.66 3.72 10.09
C VAL A 101 8.48 5.02 9.31
N ALA A 102 8.24 4.93 8.00
CA ALA A 102 7.99 6.09 7.15
C ALA A 102 6.66 6.78 7.47
N LEU A 103 5.61 5.99 7.77
CA LEU A 103 4.31 6.50 8.23
C LEU A 103 4.43 7.18 9.60
N ASP A 104 5.12 6.56 10.58
CA ASP A 104 5.37 7.13 11.90
C ASP A 104 6.11 8.47 11.81
N ALA A 105 7.08 8.56 10.90
CA ALA A 105 7.85 9.77 10.64
C ALA A 105 7.11 10.79 9.75
N LYS A 106 5.88 10.47 9.29
CA LYS A 106 5.09 11.28 8.34
C LYS A 106 5.85 11.62 7.05
N LYS A 107 6.78 10.76 6.64
CA LYS A 107 7.49 10.86 5.35
C LYS A 107 6.61 10.42 4.19
N VAL A 108 5.68 9.50 4.46
CA VAL A 108 4.64 9.08 3.54
C VAL A 108 3.29 9.20 4.22
N SER A 109 2.25 9.48 3.44
CA SER A 109 0.87 9.57 3.90
C SER A 109 0.17 8.21 3.82
N ILE A 110 0.56 7.36 2.88
CA ILE A 110 -0.07 6.06 2.60
C ILE A 110 1.00 4.97 2.57
N GLY A 111 0.66 3.81 3.14
CA GLY A 111 1.43 2.57 3.01
C GLY A 111 0.55 1.45 2.44
N SER A 112 1.09 0.63 1.51
CA SER A 112 0.41 -0.52 0.96
C SER A 112 1.33 -1.72 0.75
N GLN A 113 0.91 -2.85 1.28
CA GLN A 113 1.39 -4.20 1.01
C GLN A 113 0.38 -5.20 1.55
N GLN A 114 -0.84 -5.18 1.02
CA GLN A 114 -1.92 -6.05 1.50
C GLN A 114 -2.09 -5.97 3.03
N PHE A 115 -2.06 -4.73 3.58
CA PHE A 115 -2.16 -4.55 5.03
C PHE A 115 -3.54 -4.90 5.55
N GLU A 116 -3.55 -5.73 6.57
CA GLU A 116 -4.74 -6.09 7.34
C GLU A 116 -4.81 -5.21 8.60
N LYS A 117 -6.03 -4.91 9.06
CA LYS A 117 -6.27 -4.29 10.36
C LYS A 117 -5.90 -5.26 11.48
N ASN A 118 -5.30 -4.74 12.53
CA ASN A 118 -5.17 -5.41 13.81
C ASN A 118 -5.12 -4.35 14.93
N PRO A 119 -5.39 -4.73 16.20
CA PRO A 119 -5.51 -3.78 17.29
C PRO A 119 -4.27 -2.89 17.53
N GLU A 120 -3.08 -3.41 17.28
CA GLU A 120 -1.84 -2.64 17.46
C GLU A 120 -1.65 -1.59 16.35
N ARG A 121 -1.99 -1.94 15.11
CA ARG A 121 -1.91 -1.02 13.97
C ARG A 121 -2.98 0.05 14.06
N GLU A 122 -4.22 -0.31 14.44
CA GLU A 122 -5.33 0.63 14.55
C GLU A 122 -5.12 1.70 15.65
N LYS A 123 -4.29 1.42 16.67
CA LYS A 123 -3.85 2.43 17.65
C LYS A 123 -2.92 3.49 17.07
N LYS A 124 -2.19 3.16 16.01
CA LYS A 124 -1.10 4.00 15.46
C LYS A 124 -1.44 4.62 14.11
N TYR A 125 -2.25 3.95 13.30
CA TYR A 125 -2.52 4.32 11.92
C TYR A 125 -4.02 4.42 11.66
N LEU A 126 -4.37 5.22 10.67
CA LEU A 126 -5.67 5.15 10.04
C LEU A 126 -5.66 4.04 8.98
N PHE A 127 -6.83 3.52 8.70
CA PHE A 127 -7.04 2.60 7.58
C PHE A 127 -8.21 3.09 6.75
N THR A 128 -8.20 2.81 5.45
CA THR A 128 -9.43 2.94 4.66
C THR A 128 -10.53 2.10 5.31
N ASN A 129 -11.78 2.58 5.28
CA ASN A 129 -12.92 1.80 5.76
C ASN A 129 -13.27 0.71 4.75
N GLU A 130 -13.12 1.04 3.46
CA GLU A 130 -13.28 0.11 2.35
C GLU A 130 -12.02 -0.74 2.15
N GLY A 131 -12.15 -2.06 2.30
CA GLY A 131 -11.10 -2.99 1.86
C GLY A 131 -11.10 -3.12 0.35
N PHE A 132 -9.95 -3.42 -0.25
CA PHE A 132 -9.82 -3.54 -1.71
C PHE A 132 -9.53 -4.95 -2.21
N ALA A 133 -9.31 -5.91 -1.31
CA ALA A 133 -9.19 -7.34 -1.63
C ALA A 133 -9.59 -8.20 -0.43
N ALA A 134 -10.26 -9.33 -0.67
CA ALA A 134 -10.40 -10.37 0.33
C ALA A 134 -9.03 -10.99 0.60
N TYR A 135 -8.67 -11.15 1.88
CA TYR A 135 -7.34 -11.61 2.30
C TYR A 135 -7.44 -12.70 3.37
N ASN A 136 -8.29 -13.67 3.08
CA ASN A 136 -8.49 -14.82 3.95
C ASN A 136 -7.32 -15.80 3.80
N LYS A 137 -6.69 -16.14 4.90
CA LYS A 137 -5.49 -16.99 4.94
C LYS A 137 -5.80 -18.34 5.56
N ARG A 138 -5.06 -19.33 5.09
CA ARG A 138 -5.15 -20.73 5.51
C ARG A 138 -3.75 -21.28 5.78
N LEU A 139 -3.69 -22.34 6.55
CA LEU A 139 -2.47 -23.10 6.75
C LEU A 139 -2.15 -23.94 5.51
N VAL A 140 -0.90 -23.87 5.07
CA VAL A 140 -0.35 -24.65 3.96
C VAL A 140 0.80 -25.48 4.49
N TYR A 141 0.82 -26.75 4.16
CA TYR A 141 1.77 -27.73 4.68
C TYR A 141 2.09 -28.79 3.62
N LYS A 142 3.08 -29.63 3.91
CA LYS A 142 3.47 -30.74 3.03
C LYS A 142 2.31 -31.72 2.90
N LYS A 143 2.03 -32.16 1.67
CA LYS A 143 0.95 -33.08 1.35
C LYS A 143 1.01 -34.38 2.15
N GLY A 144 -0.17 -34.82 2.59
CA GLY A 144 -0.35 -36.04 3.37
C GLY A 144 -0.14 -35.87 4.88
N ARG A 145 -0.06 -34.65 5.37
CA ARG A 145 -0.17 -34.36 6.81
C ARG A 145 -1.66 -34.27 7.21
N ASP A 146 -1.98 -34.84 8.36
CA ASP A 146 -3.28 -34.84 8.98
C ASP A 146 -3.28 -34.30 10.42
N ASP A 147 -2.20 -33.56 10.76
CA ASP A 147 -1.93 -33.07 12.11
C ASP A 147 -1.90 -31.51 12.18
N ILE A 148 -2.40 -30.82 11.15
CA ILE A 148 -2.41 -29.35 11.07
C ILE A 148 -3.79 -28.87 10.56
N HIS A 149 -4.68 -28.51 11.49
CA HIS A 149 -6.04 -28.06 11.19
C HIS A 149 -6.37 -26.68 11.75
N SER A 150 -5.62 -26.24 12.79
CA SER A 150 -5.85 -25.00 13.50
C SER A 150 -4.55 -24.38 14.00
N ILE A 151 -4.61 -23.19 14.57
CA ILE A 151 -3.46 -22.55 15.20
C ILE A 151 -2.95 -23.37 16.39
N ASP A 152 -3.82 -24.07 17.11
CA ASP A 152 -3.45 -24.89 18.27
C ASP A 152 -2.54 -26.08 17.86
N ASP A 153 -2.74 -26.60 16.67
CA ASP A 153 -1.93 -27.71 16.13
C ASP A 153 -0.51 -27.26 15.74
N LEU A 154 -0.26 -25.95 15.71
CA LEU A 154 1.06 -25.40 15.40
C LEU A 154 2.01 -25.39 16.61
N VAL A 155 1.54 -25.73 17.81
CA VAL A 155 2.38 -25.80 19.01
C VAL A 155 3.56 -26.76 18.80
N GLY A 156 4.78 -26.27 19.01
CA GLY A 156 6.02 -27.01 18.78
C GLY A 156 6.42 -27.18 17.32
N LYS A 157 5.67 -26.60 16.40
CA LYS A 157 5.93 -26.63 14.96
C LYS A 157 6.54 -25.31 14.50
N LYS A 158 7.31 -25.39 13.41
CA LYS A 158 7.98 -24.25 12.75
C LYS A 158 7.08 -23.64 11.69
N VAL A 159 6.70 -22.38 11.89
CA VAL A 159 5.83 -21.64 10.98
C VAL A 159 6.51 -20.38 10.48
N SER A 160 6.56 -20.19 9.16
CA SER A 160 7.14 -19.00 8.57
C SER A 160 6.20 -17.80 8.66
N ALA A 161 6.75 -16.65 9.02
CA ALA A 161 6.05 -15.36 8.95
C ALA A 161 7.03 -14.22 8.61
N GLY A 162 6.58 -13.26 7.80
CA GLY A 162 7.33 -12.02 7.59
C GLY A 162 7.30 -11.14 8.83
N GLN A 163 8.42 -10.58 9.22
CA GLN A 163 8.49 -9.68 10.39
C GLN A 163 7.55 -8.46 10.17
N GLY A 164 6.73 -8.16 11.19
CA GLY A 164 5.74 -7.06 11.11
C GLY A 164 4.50 -7.39 10.27
N SER A 165 4.38 -8.61 9.72
CA SER A 165 3.16 -9.05 9.05
C SER A 165 2.05 -9.35 10.05
N ASN A 166 0.79 -9.37 9.57
CA ASN A 166 -0.33 -9.76 10.42
C ASN A 166 -0.23 -11.23 10.85
N THR A 167 0.32 -12.11 10.02
CA THR A 167 0.61 -13.51 10.37
C THR A 167 1.55 -13.58 11.57
N ALA A 168 2.65 -12.81 11.56
CA ALA A 168 3.57 -12.73 12.70
C ALA A 168 2.83 -12.23 13.95
N ALA A 169 2.05 -11.16 13.85
CA ALA A 169 1.31 -10.60 14.98
C ALA A 169 0.33 -11.62 15.60
N ILE A 170 -0.37 -12.42 14.79
CA ILE A 170 -1.28 -13.47 15.26
C ILE A 170 -0.50 -14.55 16.03
N LEU A 171 0.61 -15.05 15.45
CA LEU A 171 1.43 -16.09 16.07
C LEU A 171 2.12 -15.59 17.35
N GLU A 172 2.59 -14.34 17.37
CA GLU A 172 3.20 -13.70 18.54
C GLU A 172 2.17 -13.54 19.67
N THR A 173 0.94 -13.11 19.34
CA THR A 173 -0.16 -13.00 20.31
C THR A 173 -0.51 -14.36 20.88
N TYR A 174 -0.64 -15.39 20.04
CA TYR A 174 -0.86 -16.76 20.49
C TYR A 174 0.24 -17.19 21.48
N ASN A 175 1.49 -16.96 21.12
CA ASN A 175 2.64 -17.29 22.00
C ASN A 175 2.67 -16.48 23.29
N ALA A 176 2.12 -15.27 23.32
CA ALA A 176 2.04 -14.46 24.54
C ALA A 176 0.98 -14.99 25.53
N GLU A 177 -0.09 -15.58 25.00
CA GLU A 177 -1.25 -16.05 25.78
C GLU A 177 -1.15 -17.51 26.21
N HIS A 178 -0.22 -18.30 25.64
CA HIS A 178 -0.08 -19.75 25.88
C HIS A 178 1.30 -20.10 26.39
N ASP A 179 1.41 -21.12 27.27
CA ASP A 179 2.68 -21.62 27.79
C ASP A 179 3.46 -22.40 26.72
N ASN A 180 2.78 -23.22 25.93
CA ASN A 180 3.36 -23.92 24.79
C ASN A 180 3.44 -23.01 23.58
N LYS A 181 4.61 -22.98 22.94
CA LYS A 181 4.92 -22.00 21.89
C LYS A 181 4.93 -22.62 20.50
N ILE A 182 4.54 -21.81 19.53
CA ILE A 182 4.79 -22.00 18.11
C ILE A 182 6.19 -21.46 17.81
N ASP A 183 7.02 -22.21 17.06
CA ASP A 183 8.33 -21.76 16.63
C ASP A 183 8.19 -20.87 15.40
N ILE A 184 8.23 -19.54 15.58
CA ILE A 184 8.06 -18.57 14.51
C ILE A 184 9.39 -18.35 13.78
N VAL A 185 9.45 -18.78 12.52
CA VAL A 185 10.61 -18.57 11.64
C VAL A 185 10.39 -17.30 10.80
N TYR A 186 11.12 -16.24 11.11
CA TYR A 186 11.00 -14.97 10.36
C TYR A 186 11.71 -15.07 9.02
N SER A 187 10.94 -14.96 7.94
CA SER A 187 11.37 -15.15 6.55
C SER A 187 11.67 -13.85 5.81
N ASN A 188 12.35 -12.91 6.47
CA ASN A 188 12.66 -11.60 5.90
C ASN A 188 13.57 -11.73 4.67
N GLY A 189 13.11 -11.20 3.52
CA GLY A 189 13.84 -11.26 2.27
C GLY A 189 13.89 -12.65 1.59
N ALA A 190 13.26 -13.68 2.18
CA ALA A 190 13.15 -14.99 1.55
C ALA A 190 12.19 -14.95 0.35
N THR A 191 12.53 -15.66 -0.72
CA THR A 191 11.63 -15.83 -1.85
C THR A 191 10.51 -16.83 -1.52
N ASN A 192 9.37 -16.73 -2.20
CA ASN A 192 8.31 -17.74 -2.03
C ASN A 192 8.82 -19.15 -2.35
N GLU A 193 9.67 -19.30 -3.37
CA GLU A 193 10.28 -20.59 -3.72
C GLU A 193 11.04 -21.18 -2.54
N SER A 194 11.92 -20.41 -1.89
CA SER A 194 12.70 -20.90 -0.76
C SER A 194 11.81 -21.26 0.45
N ILE A 195 10.73 -20.53 0.68
CA ILE A 195 9.78 -20.80 1.76
C ILE A 195 9.02 -22.11 1.50
N TYR A 196 8.55 -22.32 0.28
CA TYR A 196 7.87 -23.56 -0.11
C TYR A 196 8.85 -24.76 -0.08
N ASP A 197 10.08 -24.60 -0.55
CA ASP A 197 11.14 -25.61 -0.43
C ASP A 197 11.43 -25.97 1.03
N ASP A 198 11.39 -25.02 1.95
CA ASP A 198 11.58 -25.26 3.37
C ASP A 198 10.47 -26.14 3.96
N VAL A 199 9.23 -26.02 3.49
CA VAL A 199 8.12 -26.91 3.85
C VAL A 199 8.37 -28.30 3.30
N MET A 200 8.76 -28.42 2.01
CA MET A 200 9.01 -29.72 1.38
C MET A 200 10.14 -30.50 2.06
N ASN A 201 11.19 -29.79 2.47
CA ASN A 201 12.37 -30.37 3.12
C ASN A 201 12.24 -30.51 4.64
N GLY A 202 11.06 -30.17 5.22
CA GLY A 202 10.81 -30.28 6.67
C GLY A 202 11.57 -29.29 7.53
N ARG A 203 12.09 -28.21 6.94
CA ARG A 203 12.65 -27.07 7.70
C ARG A 203 11.57 -26.20 8.29
N LEU A 204 10.40 -26.15 7.63
CA LEU A 204 9.15 -25.58 8.11
C LEU A 204 8.07 -26.66 8.15
N ASP A 205 7.21 -26.59 9.14
CA ASP A 205 6.04 -27.47 9.25
C ASP A 205 4.85 -26.92 8.48
N ALA A 206 4.65 -25.61 8.52
CA ALA A 206 3.58 -24.92 7.83
C ALA A 206 3.98 -23.50 7.42
N ILE A 207 3.25 -22.98 6.45
CA ILE A 207 3.20 -21.57 6.08
C ILE A 207 1.75 -21.10 6.05
N VAL A 208 1.55 -19.79 5.95
CA VAL A 208 0.22 -19.18 5.89
C VAL A 208 0.07 -18.46 4.55
N ALA A 209 -0.95 -18.83 3.78
CA ALA A 209 -1.20 -18.25 2.46
C ALA A 209 -2.70 -18.12 2.17
N THR A 210 -3.06 -17.22 1.25
CA THR A 210 -4.38 -17.22 0.65
C THR A 210 -4.54 -18.43 -0.27
N LYS A 211 -5.77 -18.89 -0.53
CA LYS A 211 -6.03 -20.00 -1.45
C LYS A 211 -5.45 -19.72 -2.85
N LYS A 212 -5.52 -18.48 -3.31
CA LYS A 212 -4.97 -18.05 -4.61
C LYS A 212 -3.45 -18.13 -4.64
N THR A 213 -2.79 -17.61 -3.61
CA THR A 213 -1.33 -17.71 -3.46
C THR A 213 -0.88 -19.17 -3.39
N PHE A 214 -1.56 -19.99 -2.61
CA PHE A 214 -1.31 -21.43 -2.54
C PHE A 214 -1.40 -22.08 -3.92
N LYS A 215 -2.50 -21.86 -4.66
CA LYS A 215 -2.70 -22.46 -5.98
C LYS A 215 -1.59 -22.09 -6.94
N LYS A 216 -1.25 -20.78 -7.04
CA LYS A 216 -0.16 -20.28 -7.88
C LYS A 216 1.16 -21.00 -7.58
N TYR A 217 1.57 -21.06 -6.32
CA TYR A 217 2.87 -21.59 -5.96
C TYR A 217 2.90 -23.11 -5.89
N ASN A 218 1.78 -23.77 -5.54
CA ASN A 218 1.70 -25.23 -5.60
C ASN A 218 1.88 -25.74 -7.04
N GLU A 219 1.30 -25.05 -8.02
CA GLU A 219 1.51 -25.34 -9.45
C GLU A 219 2.95 -25.02 -9.90
N ALA A 220 3.47 -23.84 -9.54
CA ALA A 220 4.79 -23.39 -9.97
C ALA A 220 5.94 -24.27 -9.44
N PHE A 221 5.78 -24.83 -8.23
CA PHE A 221 6.81 -25.65 -7.57
C PHE A 221 6.53 -27.15 -7.65
N GLY A 222 5.70 -27.60 -8.63
CA GLY A 222 5.50 -29.02 -8.95
C GLY A 222 4.52 -29.76 -8.05
N GLY A 223 3.73 -29.07 -7.24
CA GLY A 223 2.77 -29.66 -6.30
C GLY A 223 3.43 -30.20 -5.03
N GLY A 224 2.69 -31.00 -4.27
CA GLY A 224 3.24 -31.63 -3.06
C GLY A 224 2.87 -30.91 -1.77
N TYR A 225 2.00 -29.90 -1.85
CA TYR A 225 1.45 -29.17 -0.69
C TYR A 225 -0.06 -29.40 -0.62
N ASP A 226 -0.59 -29.34 0.60
CA ASP A 226 -2.00 -29.26 0.89
C ASP A 226 -2.30 -27.94 1.61
N ILE A 227 -3.54 -27.47 1.52
CA ILE A 227 -4.04 -26.30 2.23
C ILE A 227 -5.22 -26.74 3.11
N ASN A 228 -5.33 -26.17 4.29
CA ASN A 228 -6.49 -26.42 5.14
C ASN A 228 -7.75 -25.81 4.52
N GLU A 229 -8.61 -26.65 3.96
CA GLU A 229 -9.88 -26.23 3.33
C GLU A 229 -11.00 -25.99 4.35
N ASP A 230 -10.91 -26.58 5.54
CA ASP A 230 -12.01 -26.60 6.52
C ASP A 230 -12.07 -25.35 7.39
N SER A 231 -10.93 -24.66 7.58
CA SER A 231 -10.87 -23.49 8.44
C SER A 231 -9.91 -22.44 7.91
N TYR A 232 -10.15 -21.19 8.30
CA TYR A 232 -9.23 -20.08 8.09
C TYR A 232 -8.23 -19.98 9.23
N PHE A 233 -6.97 -19.65 8.91
CA PHE A 233 -6.01 -19.13 9.88
C PHE A 233 -6.38 -17.69 10.28
N SER A 234 -6.79 -16.89 9.31
CA SER A 234 -7.36 -15.55 9.53
C SER A 234 -8.30 -15.17 8.40
N GLU A 235 -9.40 -14.48 8.76
CA GLU A 235 -10.34 -13.86 7.83
C GLU A 235 -10.13 -12.36 7.88
N SER A 236 -9.84 -11.72 6.74
CA SER A 236 -9.58 -10.31 6.67
C SER A 236 -9.75 -9.76 5.25
N GLN A 237 -9.58 -8.45 5.14
CA GLN A 237 -9.42 -7.75 3.87
C GLN A 237 -8.10 -6.99 3.87
N ALA A 238 -7.59 -6.68 2.68
CA ALA A 238 -6.50 -5.75 2.52
C ALA A 238 -7.04 -4.31 2.51
N TYR A 239 -6.33 -3.42 3.18
CA TYR A 239 -6.65 -2.01 3.34
C TYR A 239 -5.42 -1.15 3.08
N PHE A 240 -5.61 0.08 2.68
CA PHE A 240 -4.53 1.07 2.72
C PHE A 240 -4.36 1.60 4.15
N MET A 241 -3.12 1.63 4.59
CA MET A 241 -2.74 2.14 5.91
C MET A 241 -2.27 3.59 5.77
N LEU A 242 -2.80 4.52 6.56
CA LEU A 242 -2.49 5.94 6.46
C LEU A 242 -1.88 6.46 7.76
N ALA A 243 -1.05 7.49 7.63
CA ALA A 243 -0.53 8.22 8.77
C ALA A 243 -1.65 8.92 9.55
N GLN A 244 -1.46 9.13 10.86
CA GLN A 244 -2.39 9.91 11.68
C GLN A 244 -2.46 11.36 11.20
N GLY A 245 -3.68 11.88 11.08
CA GLY A 245 -3.98 13.21 10.57
C GLY A 245 -4.38 13.23 9.10
N GLU A 246 -4.49 12.06 8.44
CA GLU A 246 -4.88 11.91 7.05
C GLU A 246 -6.36 11.49 6.89
N GLU A 247 -7.24 11.94 7.80
CA GLU A 247 -8.65 11.57 7.82
C GLU A 247 -9.38 11.95 6.53
N GLN A 248 -9.12 13.16 5.98
CA GLN A 248 -9.75 13.60 4.74
C GLN A 248 -9.28 12.77 3.55
N LEU A 249 -7.98 12.49 3.45
CA LEU A 249 -7.43 11.62 2.41
C LEU A 249 -8.04 10.22 2.48
N ARG A 250 -8.18 9.65 3.67
CA ARG A 250 -8.85 8.36 3.89
C ARG A 250 -10.30 8.39 3.37
N ASP A 251 -11.07 9.39 3.73
CA ASP A 251 -12.49 9.48 3.36
C ASP A 251 -12.68 9.67 1.84
N ASP A 252 -11.77 10.43 1.21
CA ASP A 252 -11.74 10.59 -0.25
C ASP A 252 -11.35 9.26 -0.93
N MET A 253 -10.34 8.54 -0.42
CA MET A 253 -9.96 7.21 -0.91
C MET A 253 -11.10 6.20 -0.75
N ASP A 254 -11.81 6.21 0.37
CA ASP A 254 -12.98 5.35 0.59
C ASP A 254 -14.09 5.61 -0.45
N THR A 255 -14.31 6.88 -0.79
CA THR A 255 -15.26 7.27 -1.84
C THR A 255 -14.83 6.71 -3.21
N ALA A 256 -13.55 6.84 -3.55
CA ALA A 256 -13.00 6.27 -4.78
C ALA A 256 -13.09 4.74 -4.82
N LEU A 257 -12.69 4.06 -3.75
CA LEU A 257 -12.77 2.60 -3.63
C LEU A 257 -14.21 2.07 -3.77
N LYS A 258 -15.17 2.75 -3.13
CA LYS A 258 -16.59 2.40 -3.24
C LYS A 258 -17.06 2.53 -4.69
N SER A 259 -16.73 3.62 -5.36
CA SER A 259 -17.03 3.82 -6.78
C SER A 259 -16.39 2.73 -7.66
N MET A 260 -15.14 2.32 -7.38
CA MET A 260 -14.45 1.25 -8.11
C MET A 260 -15.08 -0.13 -7.90
N LYS A 261 -15.68 -0.38 -6.74
CA LYS A 261 -16.47 -1.59 -6.49
C LYS A 261 -17.79 -1.57 -7.27
N GLU A 262 -18.49 -0.44 -7.25
CA GLU A 262 -19.80 -0.26 -7.89
C GLU A 262 -19.73 -0.38 -9.42
N ASP A 263 -18.69 0.15 -10.07
CA ASP A 263 -18.51 0.11 -11.52
C ASP A 263 -17.70 -1.10 -12.02
N GLY A 264 -17.26 -1.98 -11.13
CA GLY A 264 -16.52 -3.20 -11.44
C GLY A 264 -15.03 -2.98 -11.77
N THR A 265 -14.51 -1.77 -11.65
CA THR A 265 -13.08 -1.48 -11.91
C THR A 265 -12.17 -2.27 -10.99
N LEU A 266 -12.52 -2.38 -9.71
CA LEU A 266 -11.71 -3.13 -8.74
C LEU A 266 -11.62 -4.62 -9.09
N THR A 267 -12.73 -5.26 -9.49
CA THR A 267 -12.76 -6.64 -9.99
C THR A 267 -11.90 -6.80 -11.25
N LYS A 268 -12.00 -5.85 -12.20
CA LYS A 268 -11.19 -5.89 -13.42
C LYS A 268 -9.70 -5.83 -13.14
N LEU A 269 -9.25 -4.89 -12.30
CA LEU A 269 -7.85 -4.79 -11.88
C LEU A 269 -7.39 -6.07 -11.15
N SER A 270 -8.22 -6.61 -10.28
CA SER A 270 -7.93 -7.85 -9.57
C SER A 270 -7.68 -9.01 -10.54
N ILE A 271 -8.56 -9.23 -11.53
CA ILE A 271 -8.39 -10.27 -12.53
C ILE A 271 -7.14 -10.04 -13.38
N GLU A 272 -6.89 -8.79 -13.80
CA GLU A 272 -5.75 -8.42 -14.65
C GLU A 272 -4.41 -8.74 -13.97
N TYR A 273 -4.25 -8.33 -12.71
CA TYR A 273 -2.96 -8.44 -12.01
C TYR A 273 -2.76 -9.78 -11.30
N THR A 274 -3.83 -10.44 -10.87
CA THR A 274 -3.75 -11.63 -10.03
C THR A 274 -4.32 -12.89 -10.66
N GLY A 275 -4.94 -12.76 -11.82
CA GLY A 275 -5.58 -13.88 -12.53
C GLY A 275 -6.93 -14.30 -11.96
N SER A 276 -7.46 -13.60 -10.94
CA SER A 276 -8.76 -13.94 -10.34
C SER A 276 -9.40 -12.76 -9.61
N ASP A 277 -10.72 -12.82 -9.40
CA ASP A 277 -11.44 -11.80 -8.65
C ASP A 277 -11.12 -11.90 -7.15
N TYR A 278 -10.40 -10.93 -6.60
CA TYR A 278 -10.08 -10.82 -5.18
C TYR A 278 -11.21 -10.21 -4.34
N ASN A 279 -12.29 -9.75 -4.96
CA ASN A 279 -13.48 -9.31 -4.24
C ASN A 279 -14.41 -10.50 -3.92
N SER A 280 -14.19 -11.65 -4.56
CA SER A 280 -14.81 -12.94 -4.23
C SER A 280 -13.77 -13.85 -3.56
N GLU A 281 -14.20 -14.65 -2.61
CA GLU A 281 -13.36 -15.62 -1.87
C GLU A 281 -12.87 -16.81 -2.69
N GLU A 282 -13.23 -16.94 -3.97
CA GLU A 282 -12.96 -18.11 -4.80
C GLU A 282 -11.69 -17.97 -5.66
#